data_4e240b7ebc34cc9bffbc7f6761a885f7
#
_entry.id   4e240b7ebc34cc9bffbc7f6761a885f7
#
_cell.length_a   1.000
_cell.length_b   1.000
_cell.length_c   1.000
_cell.angle_alpha   90.00
_cell.angle_beta   90.00
_cell.angle_gamma   90.00
#
_symmetry.space_group_name_H-M   'P 1'
#
loop_
_entity.id
_entity.type
_entity.pdbx_description
1 polymer ?
#
loop_
_entity_poly.entity_id
_entity_poly.type
_entity_poly.pdbx_seq_one_letter_code
_entity_poly.pdbx_strand_id
1 'polypeptide(L)'
;NILYTGRMTPSKAIYHDKVAADKKEYLVRVQHKGYNEVWRRVSTADAVNGEIELPPIDMRRMSTINLNEVAITATRIKMFYRGDTLVYDAEAFKLPEGSMLDDLISQMPGVTMNENGEIFVNGRKVDELLLGSRSFMRGNKKILMENLPYYTVKELKVYEKQTDMNIALGYDAEPKKYVMDVNLKPEYQRGGIANVEVAGGTEERWLARLFALGFTDRMRYTVFGN
;
A
#
# COMPACT_ATOMS: atom_id res chain seq x y z
N ASN A 1 -26.15 13.66 34.91
CA ASN A 1 -26.23 15.14 34.92
C ASN A 1 -25.10 15.68 35.76
N ILE A 2 -24.28 16.59 35.20
CA ILE A 2 -23.25 17.33 35.94
C ILE A 2 -23.98 18.42 36.75
N LEU A 3 -23.87 18.35 38.05
CA LEU A 3 -24.52 19.29 38.94
C LEU A 3 -23.63 20.48 39.33
N TYR A 4 -22.34 20.21 39.46
CA TYR A 4 -21.32 21.19 39.85
C TYR A 4 -20.06 21.00 39.05
N THR A 5 -19.37 22.12 38.73
CA THR A 5 -18.09 22.11 38.03
C THR A 5 -17.18 23.13 38.67
N GLY A 6 -15.96 22.74 39.01
CA GLY A 6 -14.94 23.66 39.51
C GLY A 6 -13.63 23.48 38.76
N ARG A 7 -12.78 24.51 38.78
CA ARG A 7 -11.45 24.44 38.17
C ARG A 7 -10.39 24.67 39.25
N MET A 8 -9.49 23.68 39.36
CA MET A 8 -8.27 23.86 40.18
C MET A 8 -7.20 24.56 39.35
N THR A 9 -6.50 25.50 39.97
CA THR A 9 -5.32 26.11 39.36
C THR A 9 -4.06 25.44 39.92
N PRO A 10 -2.93 25.42 39.17
CA PRO A 10 -1.70 24.78 39.63
C PRO A 10 -1.16 25.33 40.95
N SER A 11 -1.58 26.54 41.34
CA SER A 11 -1.18 27.21 42.58
C SER A 11 -2.05 26.85 43.78
N LYS A 12 -3.15 26.12 43.59
CA LYS A 12 -4.04 25.67 44.69
C LYS A 12 -3.95 24.16 44.84
N ALA A 13 -3.37 23.72 45.95
CA ALA A 13 -3.30 22.30 46.30
C ALA A 13 -4.63 21.74 46.83
N ILE A 14 -5.55 22.61 47.28
CA ILE A 14 -6.83 22.24 47.87
C ILE A 14 -7.95 22.99 47.13
N TYR A 15 -9.03 22.28 46.83
CA TYR A 15 -10.23 22.83 46.20
C TYR A 15 -11.43 22.65 47.13
N HIS A 16 -12.19 23.70 47.35
CA HIS A 16 -13.43 23.68 48.15
C HIS A 16 -14.57 24.08 47.27
N ASP A 17 -15.68 23.33 47.33
CA ASP A 17 -16.92 23.69 46.67
C ASP A 17 -18.11 23.34 47.58
N LYS A 18 -19.22 24.04 47.39
CA LYS A 18 -20.46 23.80 48.16
C LYS A 18 -21.41 23.01 47.29
N VAL A 19 -21.88 21.90 47.81
CA VAL A 19 -22.79 20.99 47.13
C VAL A 19 -24.08 20.89 47.99
N ALA A 20 -25.27 20.86 47.33
CA ALA A 20 -26.50 20.70 48.04
C ALA A 20 -26.58 19.34 48.70
N ALA A 21 -26.97 19.28 49.97
CA ALA A 21 -27.06 18.03 50.76
C ALA A 21 -28.35 17.24 50.50
N ASP A 22 -28.93 17.37 49.31
CA ASP A 22 -30.21 16.74 48.94
C ASP A 22 -30.09 15.29 48.48
N LYS A 23 -28.87 14.79 48.26
CA LYS A 23 -28.59 13.43 47.80
C LYS A 23 -27.69 12.68 48.76
N LYS A 24 -27.94 11.35 48.84
CA LYS A 24 -27.16 10.45 49.68
C LYS A 24 -25.74 10.19 49.22
N GLU A 25 -25.54 10.29 47.88
CA GLU A 25 -24.25 10.00 47.26
C GLU A 25 -23.99 10.97 46.11
N TYR A 26 -22.73 11.32 45.94
CA TYR A 26 -22.21 12.09 44.81
C TYR A 26 -21.09 11.33 44.13
N LEU A 27 -20.95 11.56 42.83
CA LEU A 27 -19.86 11.03 42.01
C LEU A 27 -18.98 12.22 41.60
N VAL A 28 -17.76 12.24 42.11
CA VAL A 28 -16.77 13.25 41.82
C VAL A 28 -15.89 12.77 40.67
N ARG A 29 -15.84 13.53 39.58
CA ARG A 29 -14.95 13.30 38.45
C ARG A 29 -13.85 14.33 38.46
N VAL A 30 -12.60 13.87 38.46
CA VAL A 30 -11.42 14.71 38.33
C VAL A 30 -10.75 14.45 37.01
N GLN A 31 -10.58 15.52 36.24
CA GLN A 31 -10.03 15.47 34.90
C GLN A 31 -8.94 16.53 34.73
N HIS A 32 -7.79 16.14 34.19
CA HIS A 32 -6.72 17.04 33.81
C HIS A 32 -6.10 16.60 32.47
N LYS A 33 -5.75 17.59 31.64
CA LYS A 33 -5.13 17.32 30.33
C LYS A 33 -3.82 16.54 30.50
N GLY A 34 -3.72 15.36 29.84
CA GLY A 34 -2.55 14.49 29.91
C GLY A 34 -2.51 13.52 31.10
N TYR A 35 -3.61 13.42 31.84
CA TYR A 35 -3.76 12.49 32.96
C TYR A 35 -5.04 11.65 32.79
N ASN A 36 -5.04 10.43 33.35
CA ASN A 36 -6.23 9.60 33.38
C ASN A 36 -7.30 10.22 34.28
N GLU A 37 -8.56 10.13 33.85
CA GLU A 37 -9.68 10.55 34.69
C GLU A 37 -9.76 9.67 35.93
N VAL A 38 -10.09 10.29 37.08
CA VAL A 38 -10.33 9.59 38.32
C VAL A 38 -11.76 9.87 38.77
N TRP A 39 -12.48 8.80 39.13
CA TRP A 39 -13.83 8.87 39.65
C TRP A 39 -13.83 8.42 41.08
N ARG A 40 -14.50 9.20 41.96
CA ARG A 40 -14.69 8.88 43.39
C ARG A 40 -16.17 8.98 43.74
N ARG A 41 -16.65 7.98 44.41
CA ARG A 41 -17.99 8.00 45.03
C ARG A 41 -17.86 8.55 46.43
N VAL A 42 -18.72 9.49 46.79
CA VAL A 42 -18.69 10.20 48.06
C VAL A 42 -20.09 10.13 48.66
N SER A 43 -20.18 9.65 49.89
CA SER A 43 -21.45 9.59 50.64
C SER A 43 -21.61 10.82 51.52
N THR A 44 -22.81 11.40 51.53
CA THR A 44 -23.13 12.50 52.45
C THR A 44 -23.16 12.03 53.91
N ALA A 45 -23.25 10.73 54.16
CA ALA A 45 -23.14 10.14 55.51
C ALA A 45 -21.72 10.30 56.12
N ASP A 46 -20.71 10.52 55.27
CA ASP A 46 -19.30 10.68 55.69
C ASP A 46 -18.99 12.15 56.08
N ALA A 47 -20.00 13.03 56.08
CA ALA A 47 -19.83 14.45 56.40
C ALA A 47 -19.61 14.64 57.91
N VAL A 48 -18.54 15.34 58.28
CA VAL A 48 -18.23 15.81 59.62
C VAL A 48 -18.45 17.31 59.65
N ASN A 49 -19.32 17.78 60.53
CA ASN A 49 -19.70 19.21 60.60
C ASN A 49 -20.22 19.80 59.27
N GLY A 50 -20.81 18.99 58.40
CA GLY A 50 -21.31 19.42 57.12
C GLY A 50 -20.22 19.53 56.02
N GLU A 51 -19.02 19.09 56.30
CA GLU A 51 -17.92 19.03 55.33
C GLU A 51 -17.45 17.59 55.11
N ILE A 52 -17.07 17.30 53.86
CA ILE A 52 -16.48 16.02 53.46
C ILE A 52 -15.11 16.29 52.91
N GLU A 53 -14.09 15.84 53.60
CA GLU A 53 -12.72 15.92 53.14
C GLU A 53 -12.39 14.66 52.31
N LEU A 54 -12.03 14.86 51.05
CA LEU A 54 -11.58 13.78 50.20
C LEU A 54 -10.07 13.56 50.36
N PRO A 55 -9.63 12.31 50.44
CA PRO A 55 -8.21 12.02 50.46
C PRO A 55 -7.54 12.53 49.14
N PRO A 56 -6.24 12.80 49.17
CA PRO A 56 -5.53 13.21 47.98
C PRO A 56 -5.81 12.28 46.78
N ILE A 57 -6.08 12.88 45.64
CA ILE A 57 -6.38 12.13 44.42
C ILE A 57 -5.16 12.13 43.53
N ASP A 58 -4.47 10.99 43.48
CA ASP A 58 -3.34 10.77 42.61
C ASP A 58 -3.79 10.47 41.18
N MET A 59 -3.49 11.37 40.26
CA MET A 59 -3.75 11.19 38.83
C MET A 59 -2.50 10.65 38.15
N ARG A 60 -2.64 9.50 37.51
CA ARG A 60 -1.55 8.96 36.69
C ARG A 60 -1.48 9.72 35.38
N ARG A 61 -0.28 10.16 35.03
CA ARG A 61 -0.01 10.75 33.72
C ARG A 61 -0.43 9.74 32.66
N MET A 62 -1.24 10.17 31.70
CA MET A 62 -1.40 9.37 30.50
C MET A 62 0.01 9.21 29.92
N SER A 63 0.58 8.03 30.05
CA SER A 63 1.62 7.62 29.15
C SER A 63 0.98 7.79 27.76
N THR A 64 1.44 8.78 26.99
CA THR A 64 1.38 8.65 25.55
C THR A 64 2.24 7.42 25.26
N ILE A 65 1.66 6.25 25.35
CA ILE A 65 2.03 5.21 24.43
C ILE A 65 1.79 5.94 23.09
N ASN A 66 2.87 6.38 22.45
CA ASN A 66 2.84 6.44 21.01
C ASN A 66 2.35 5.04 20.64
N LEU A 67 1.08 4.92 20.40
CA LEU A 67 0.61 3.95 19.45
C LEU A 67 1.44 4.35 18.24
N ASN A 68 2.62 3.73 18.10
CA ASN A 68 3.25 3.62 16.82
C ASN A 68 2.05 3.35 15.93
N GLU A 69 1.78 4.34 15.09
CA GLU A 69 0.76 4.25 14.07
C GLU A 69 0.61 2.78 13.79
N VAL A 70 -0.49 2.18 14.25
CA VAL A 70 -0.86 0.87 13.76
C VAL A 70 -1.13 1.20 12.33
N ALA A 71 -0.07 1.17 11.54
CA ALA A 71 -0.18 1.06 10.13
C ALA A 71 -1.02 -0.21 9.99
N ILE A 72 -2.32 -0.03 9.86
CA ILE A 72 -3.18 -1.05 9.30
C ILE A 72 -2.62 -1.17 7.90
N THR A 73 -1.60 -1.98 7.78
CA THR A 73 -1.16 -2.51 6.51
C THR A 73 -2.33 -3.39 6.12
N ALA A 74 -3.34 -2.77 5.53
CA ALA A 74 -4.35 -3.50 4.80
C ALA A 74 -3.53 -4.39 3.88
N THR A 75 -3.55 -5.69 4.12
CA THR A 75 -2.83 -6.65 3.28
C THR A 75 -3.47 -6.50 1.92
N ARG A 76 -2.81 -5.78 1.01
CA ARG A 76 -3.31 -5.60 -0.34
C ARG A 76 -3.48 -6.97 -0.96
N ILE A 77 -4.62 -7.20 -1.56
CA ILE A 77 -4.89 -8.45 -2.27
C ILE A 77 -3.96 -8.48 -3.47
N LYS A 78 -3.04 -9.45 -3.48
CA LYS A 78 -2.03 -9.58 -4.54
C LYS A 78 -2.63 -9.98 -5.89
N MET A 79 -3.73 -10.73 -5.87
CA MET A 79 -4.34 -11.35 -7.04
C MET A 79 -5.85 -11.45 -6.86
N PHE A 80 -6.63 -11.08 -7.88
CA PHE A 80 -8.08 -11.22 -7.90
C PHE A 80 -8.60 -11.34 -9.32
N TYR A 81 -9.82 -11.86 -9.46
CA TYR A 81 -10.49 -11.92 -10.75
C TYR A 81 -11.41 -10.70 -10.97
N ARG A 82 -11.39 -10.17 -12.17
CA ARG A 82 -12.33 -9.16 -12.66
C ARG A 82 -12.98 -9.69 -13.93
N GLY A 83 -14.15 -10.32 -13.78
CA GLY A 83 -14.74 -11.15 -14.85
C GLY A 83 -13.79 -12.30 -15.19
N ASP A 84 -13.48 -12.48 -16.47
CA ASP A 84 -12.59 -13.53 -16.97
C ASP A 84 -11.10 -13.14 -16.94
N THR A 85 -10.80 -11.95 -16.44
CA THR A 85 -9.43 -11.43 -16.36
C THR A 85 -8.86 -11.65 -14.97
N LEU A 86 -7.70 -12.30 -14.90
CA LEU A 86 -6.90 -12.42 -13.69
C LEU A 86 -6.04 -11.15 -13.55
N VAL A 87 -6.16 -10.45 -12.41
CA VAL A 87 -5.46 -9.20 -12.15
C VAL A 87 -4.51 -9.38 -10.98
N TYR A 88 -3.26 -8.99 -11.18
CA TYR A 88 -2.24 -8.88 -10.14
C TYR A 88 -2.00 -7.41 -9.83
N ASP A 89 -2.15 -7.03 -8.56
CA ASP A 89 -1.82 -5.66 -8.09
C ASP A 89 -0.31 -5.57 -7.83
N ALA A 90 0.42 -4.89 -8.70
CA ALA A 90 1.87 -4.77 -8.59
C ALA A 90 2.31 -4.05 -7.31
N GLU A 91 1.49 -3.13 -6.79
CA GLU A 91 1.80 -2.40 -5.56
C GLU A 91 1.66 -3.25 -4.28
N ALA A 92 1.05 -4.44 -4.39
CA ALA A 92 0.96 -5.39 -3.29
C ALA A 92 2.25 -6.20 -3.08
N PHE A 93 3.21 -6.08 -4.00
CA PHE A 93 4.51 -6.73 -3.93
C PHE A 93 5.57 -5.74 -3.48
N LYS A 94 6.35 -6.13 -2.47
CA LYS A 94 7.47 -5.36 -1.97
C LYS A 94 8.76 -5.99 -2.50
N LEU A 95 9.38 -5.33 -3.44
CA LEU A 95 10.63 -5.75 -4.05
C LEU A 95 11.74 -4.77 -3.69
N PRO A 96 13.02 -5.19 -3.67
CA PRO A 96 14.16 -4.29 -3.49
C PRO A 96 14.20 -3.20 -4.58
N GLU A 97 14.85 -2.10 -4.26
CA GLU A 97 15.16 -1.07 -5.27
C GLU A 97 16.02 -1.67 -6.37
N GLY A 98 15.74 -1.30 -7.61
CA GLY A 98 16.42 -1.83 -8.79
C GLY A 98 15.81 -3.10 -9.37
N SER A 99 14.80 -3.71 -8.72
CA SER A 99 14.08 -4.86 -9.28
C SER A 99 13.34 -4.47 -10.57
N MET A 100 13.33 -5.40 -11.50
CA MET A 100 12.69 -5.24 -12.80
C MET A 100 11.38 -6.04 -12.88
N LEU A 101 10.75 -6.04 -14.04
CA LEU A 101 9.46 -6.70 -14.26
C LEU A 101 9.56 -8.23 -14.13
N ASP A 102 10.68 -8.85 -14.47
CA ASP A 102 10.93 -10.28 -14.30
C ASP A 102 10.93 -10.69 -12.82
N ASP A 103 11.55 -9.88 -11.94
CA ASP A 103 11.50 -10.08 -10.49
C ASP A 103 10.07 -10.05 -9.96
N LEU A 104 9.27 -9.08 -10.46
CA LEU A 104 7.87 -8.97 -10.08
C LEU A 104 7.06 -10.18 -10.54
N ILE A 105 7.20 -10.60 -11.79
CA ILE A 105 6.50 -11.76 -12.37
C ILE A 105 6.85 -13.03 -11.61
N SER A 106 8.13 -13.21 -11.24
CA SER A 106 8.61 -14.37 -10.50
C SER A 106 8.00 -14.50 -9.10
N GLN A 107 7.55 -13.41 -8.50
CA GLN A 107 6.92 -13.41 -7.17
C GLN A 107 5.40 -13.52 -7.21
N MET A 108 4.79 -13.54 -8.40
CA MET A 108 3.34 -13.65 -8.54
C MET A 108 2.84 -15.07 -8.24
N PRO A 109 1.80 -15.22 -7.42
CA PRO A 109 1.23 -16.52 -7.13
C PRO A 109 0.68 -17.20 -8.40
N GLY A 110 1.01 -18.47 -8.59
CA GLY A 110 0.56 -19.25 -9.76
C GLY A 110 1.27 -18.93 -11.06
N VAL A 111 2.32 -18.10 -11.02
CA VAL A 111 3.16 -17.78 -12.18
C VAL A 111 4.50 -18.49 -12.06
N THR A 112 4.95 -19.06 -13.16
CA THR A 112 6.30 -19.64 -13.29
C THR A 112 6.94 -19.13 -14.57
N MET A 113 8.25 -19.00 -14.54
CA MET A 113 9.06 -18.57 -15.68
C MET A 113 10.19 -19.58 -15.88
N ASN A 114 10.43 -19.98 -17.14
CA ASN A 114 11.55 -20.85 -17.47
C ASN A 114 12.80 -20.02 -17.84
N GLU A 115 13.92 -20.71 -18.02
CA GLU A 115 15.22 -20.12 -18.38
C GLU A 115 15.18 -19.35 -19.72
N ASN A 116 14.26 -19.70 -20.60
CA ASN A 116 14.07 -19.03 -21.89
C ASN A 116 13.21 -17.74 -21.78
N GLY A 117 12.75 -17.37 -20.57
CA GLY A 117 11.86 -16.22 -20.35
C GLY A 117 10.42 -16.47 -20.77
N GLU A 118 10.01 -17.72 -20.92
CA GLU A 118 8.61 -18.05 -21.18
C GLU A 118 7.83 -18.05 -19.87
N ILE A 119 6.70 -17.37 -19.88
CA ILE A 119 5.84 -17.17 -18.71
C ILE A 119 4.67 -18.17 -18.77
N PHE A 120 4.40 -18.81 -17.64
CA PHE A 120 3.24 -19.70 -17.47
C PHE A 120 2.41 -19.19 -16.30
N VAL A 121 1.11 -19.07 -16.51
CA VAL A 121 0.16 -18.67 -15.46
C VAL A 121 -0.81 -19.83 -15.24
N ASN A 122 -0.85 -20.38 -14.01
CA ASN A 122 -1.63 -21.56 -13.67
C ASN A 122 -1.36 -22.76 -14.62
N GLY A 123 -0.10 -22.93 -15.02
CA GLY A 123 0.34 -24.00 -15.94
C GLY A 123 0.07 -23.73 -17.42
N ARG A 124 -0.61 -22.65 -17.79
CA ARG A 124 -0.84 -22.28 -19.20
C ARG A 124 0.19 -21.24 -19.65
N LYS A 125 0.81 -21.48 -20.80
CA LYS A 125 1.80 -20.60 -21.40
C LYS A 125 1.16 -19.28 -21.83
N VAL A 126 1.82 -18.18 -21.53
CA VAL A 126 1.49 -16.84 -22.02
C VAL A 126 2.06 -16.67 -23.42
N ASP A 127 1.20 -16.47 -24.39
CA ASP A 127 1.60 -16.31 -25.80
C ASP A 127 2.30 -14.97 -26.02
N GLU A 128 1.76 -13.89 -25.45
CA GLU A 128 2.26 -12.54 -25.69
C GLU A 128 2.27 -11.70 -24.41
N LEU A 129 3.33 -10.92 -24.22
CA LEU A 129 3.44 -9.89 -23.20
C LEU A 129 3.11 -8.54 -23.82
N LEU A 130 2.09 -7.88 -23.31
CA LEU A 130 1.63 -6.58 -23.80
C LEU A 130 2.07 -5.48 -22.84
N LEU A 131 2.20 -4.26 -23.33
CA LEU A 131 2.39 -3.06 -22.53
C LEU A 131 1.26 -2.08 -22.81
N GLY A 132 0.32 -1.93 -21.84
CA GLY A 132 -0.88 -1.11 -22.00
C GLY A 132 -1.68 -1.53 -23.23
N SER A 133 -2.04 -2.80 -23.29
CA SER A 133 -2.87 -3.45 -24.32
C SER A 133 -2.28 -3.48 -25.74
N ARG A 134 -1.01 -3.12 -25.88
CA ARG A 134 -0.32 -3.13 -27.18
C ARG A 134 0.88 -4.08 -27.15
N SER A 135 1.12 -4.76 -28.27
CA SER A 135 2.31 -5.57 -28.44
C SER A 135 3.57 -4.74 -28.32
N PHE A 136 4.56 -5.26 -27.58
CA PHE A 136 5.84 -4.62 -27.38
C PHE A 136 6.92 -5.36 -28.15
N MET A 137 7.74 -4.62 -28.93
CA MET A 137 8.93 -5.13 -29.63
C MET A 137 8.68 -6.45 -30.41
N ARG A 138 7.56 -6.55 -31.14
CA ARG A 138 7.19 -7.75 -31.89
C ARG A 138 7.24 -9.06 -31.09
N GLY A 139 6.89 -8.98 -29.80
CA GLY A 139 6.83 -10.14 -28.90
C GLY A 139 8.14 -10.48 -28.20
N ASN A 140 9.16 -9.64 -28.24
CA ASN A 140 10.38 -9.85 -27.46
C ASN A 140 10.12 -9.53 -25.96
N LYS A 141 9.63 -10.54 -25.24
CA LYS A 141 9.28 -10.45 -23.82
C LYS A 141 10.48 -10.11 -22.95
N LYS A 142 11.64 -10.68 -23.29
CA LYS A 142 12.86 -10.58 -22.48
C LYS A 142 13.32 -9.13 -22.31
N ILE A 143 13.33 -8.36 -23.41
CA ILE A 143 13.73 -6.95 -23.36
C ILE A 143 12.83 -6.15 -22.41
N LEU A 144 11.50 -6.38 -22.43
CA LEU A 144 10.59 -5.68 -21.55
C LEU A 144 10.78 -6.10 -20.10
N MET A 145 10.94 -7.39 -19.83
CA MET A 145 11.08 -7.94 -18.50
C MET A 145 12.36 -7.47 -17.80
N GLU A 146 13.48 -7.48 -18.49
CA GLU A 146 14.77 -7.12 -17.92
C GLU A 146 15.00 -5.61 -17.76
N ASN A 147 14.16 -4.76 -18.39
CA ASN A 147 14.44 -3.32 -18.45
C ASN A 147 13.30 -2.45 -17.91
N LEU A 148 12.12 -3.00 -17.67
CA LEU A 148 11.01 -2.23 -17.09
C LEU A 148 11.06 -2.28 -15.57
N PRO A 149 11.33 -1.16 -14.86
CA PRO A 149 11.36 -1.17 -13.40
C PRO A 149 9.97 -1.50 -12.81
N TYR A 150 9.93 -2.44 -11.86
CA TYR A 150 8.67 -2.93 -11.27
C TYR A 150 7.82 -1.81 -10.65
N TYR A 151 8.45 -0.79 -10.07
CA TYR A 151 7.75 0.30 -9.40
C TYR A 151 6.92 1.18 -10.35
N THR A 152 7.17 1.09 -11.66
CA THR A 152 6.39 1.79 -12.70
C THR A 152 5.09 1.08 -13.02
N VAL A 153 4.99 -0.19 -12.64
CA VAL A 153 3.83 -1.05 -12.94
C VAL A 153 2.75 -0.83 -11.88
N LYS A 154 1.51 -0.66 -12.34
CA LYS A 154 0.32 -0.59 -11.50
C LYS A 154 -0.29 -1.97 -11.28
N GLU A 155 -0.60 -2.65 -12.38
CA GLU A 155 -1.24 -3.95 -12.37
C GLU A 155 -0.86 -4.76 -13.60
N LEU A 156 -0.87 -6.10 -13.49
CA LEU A 156 -0.74 -7.00 -14.61
C LEU A 156 -2.07 -7.75 -14.78
N LYS A 157 -2.54 -7.82 -16.02
CA LYS A 157 -3.78 -8.47 -16.37
C LYS A 157 -3.49 -9.69 -17.24
N VAL A 158 -4.09 -10.83 -16.91
CA VAL A 158 -3.96 -12.05 -17.71
C VAL A 158 -5.34 -12.44 -18.20
N TYR A 159 -5.49 -12.52 -19.51
CA TYR A 159 -6.77 -12.77 -20.17
C TYR A 159 -6.59 -13.36 -21.56
N GLU A 160 -7.68 -13.83 -22.15
CA GLU A 160 -7.73 -14.26 -23.54
C GLU A 160 -8.08 -13.08 -24.46
N LYS A 161 -7.17 -12.79 -25.39
CA LYS A 161 -7.32 -11.72 -26.38
C LYS A 161 -7.70 -12.31 -27.73
N GLN A 162 -8.64 -11.70 -28.42
CA GLN A 162 -8.94 -11.99 -29.83
C GLN A 162 -7.72 -11.66 -30.70
N THR A 163 -7.46 -12.49 -31.70
CA THR A 163 -6.44 -12.19 -32.71
C THR A 163 -6.92 -11.10 -33.66
N ASP A 164 -5.99 -10.39 -34.28
CA ASP A 164 -6.33 -9.36 -35.26
C ASP A 164 -7.11 -9.95 -36.45
N MET A 165 -6.83 -11.22 -36.78
CA MET A 165 -7.57 -11.99 -37.83
C MET A 165 -9.03 -12.18 -37.40
N ASN A 166 -9.29 -12.65 -36.18
CA ASN A 166 -10.65 -12.84 -35.66
C ASN A 166 -11.43 -11.51 -35.62
N ILE A 167 -10.77 -10.44 -35.24
CA ILE A 167 -11.38 -9.09 -35.25
C ILE A 167 -11.74 -8.65 -36.66
N ALA A 168 -10.85 -8.88 -37.61
CA ALA A 168 -11.06 -8.50 -39.01
C ALA A 168 -12.18 -9.34 -39.71
N LEU A 169 -12.26 -10.62 -39.38
CA LEU A 169 -13.24 -11.52 -39.97
C LEU A 169 -14.61 -11.50 -39.26
N GLY A 170 -14.66 -11.04 -38.00
CA GLY A 170 -15.88 -11.03 -37.20
C GLY A 170 -16.30 -12.37 -36.64
N TYR A 171 -15.45 -13.39 -36.73
CA TYR A 171 -15.64 -14.73 -36.17
C TYR A 171 -14.32 -15.36 -35.72
N ASP A 172 -14.38 -16.37 -34.88
CA ASP A 172 -13.20 -17.05 -34.31
C ASP A 172 -12.56 -18.00 -35.33
N ALA A 173 -11.71 -17.46 -36.22
CA ALA A 173 -10.96 -18.26 -37.24
C ALA A 173 -9.70 -18.88 -36.62
N GLU A 174 -9.12 -18.25 -35.58
CA GLU A 174 -7.94 -18.72 -34.89
C GLU A 174 -8.19 -18.81 -33.39
N PRO A 175 -7.44 -19.63 -32.65
CA PRO A 175 -7.51 -19.67 -31.19
C PRO A 175 -7.17 -18.30 -30.60
N LYS A 176 -7.91 -17.91 -29.56
CA LYS A 176 -7.58 -16.69 -28.79
C LYS A 176 -6.20 -16.81 -28.16
N LYS A 177 -5.47 -15.70 -28.12
CA LYS A 177 -4.18 -15.64 -27.47
C LYS A 177 -4.31 -15.43 -25.97
N TYR A 178 -3.60 -16.21 -25.18
CA TYR A 178 -3.49 -16.00 -23.75
C TYR A 178 -2.39 -14.97 -23.47
N VAL A 179 -2.78 -13.79 -23.04
CA VAL A 179 -1.86 -12.63 -22.94
C VAL A 179 -1.70 -12.15 -21.51
N MET A 180 -0.51 -11.63 -21.22
CA MET A 180 -0.24 -10.88 -19.99
C MET A 180 -0.03 -9.41 -20.38
N ASP A 181 -0.88 -8.53 -19.88
CA ASP A 181 -0.85 -7.09 -20.18
C ASP A 181 -0.34 -6.30 -18.99
N VAL A 182 0.79 -5.67 -19.17
CA VAL A 182 1.45 -4.82 -18.16
C VAL A 182 0.89 -3.41 -18.27
N ASN A 183 0.22 -2.95 -17.23
CA ASN A 183 -0.35 -1.62 -17.14
C ASN A 183 0.51 -0.75 -16.22
N LEU A 184 0.98 0.37 -16.74
CA LEU A 184 1.78 1.33 -15.98
C LEU A 184 0.90 2.23 -15.09
N LYS A 185 1.49 2.75 -14.03
CA LYS A 185 0.90 3.81 -13.23
C LYS A 185 0.69 5.07 -14.07
N PRO A 186 -0.33 5.89 -13.76
CA PRO A 186 -0.65 7.08 -14.55
C PRO A 186 0.54 8.03 -14.76
N GLU A 187 1.38 8.20 -13.73
CA GLU A 187 2.58 9.04 -13.79
C GLU A 187 3.65 8.54 -14.76
N TYR A 188 3.64 7.24 -15.09
CA TYR A 188 4.58 6.61 -16.03
C TYR A 188 3.95 6.30 -17.39
N GLN A 189 2.71 6.72 -17.64
CA GLN A 189 2.07 6.57 -18.96
C GLN A 189 2.52 7.63 -19.98
N ARG A 190 3.05 8.75 -19.48
CA ARG A 190 3.65 9.83 -20.28
C ARG A 190 5.04 10.12 -19.76
N GLY A 191 6.04 10.06 -20.62
CA GLY A 191 7.43 10.30 -20.23
C GLY A 191 8.39 9.28 -20.83
N GLY A 192 9.48 9.03 -20.16
CA GLY A 192 10.47 8.06 -20.58
C GLY A 192 11.13 7.37 -19.40
N ILE A 193 11.57 6.15 -19.65
CA ILE A 193 12.41 5.35 -18.76
C ILE A 193 13.69 5.08 -19.50
N ALA A 194 14.84 5.30 -18.88
CA ALA A 194 16.14 4.98 -19.45
C ALA A 194 16.99 4.25 -18.41
N ASN A 195 17.57 3.13 -18.83
CA ASN A 195 18.56 2.37 -18.09
C ASN A 195 19.87 2.41 -18.86
N VAL A 196 20.93 2.80 -18.18
CA VAL A 196 22.28 2.79 -18.72
C VAL A 196 23.16 1.98 -17.78
N GLU A 197 23.78 0.95 -18.31
CA GLU A 197 24.73 0.12 -17.59
C GLU A 197 26.08 0.23 -18.28
N VAL A 198 27.11 0.58 -17.50
CA VAL A 198 28.50 0.60 -17.96
C VAL A 198 29.34 -0.17 -16.96
N ALA A 199 30.05 -1.16 -17.44
CA ALA A 199 30.94 -1.94 -16.60
C ALA A 199 32.32 -2.07 -17.26
N GLY A 200 33.38 -1.99 -16.47
CA GLY A 200 34.76 -2.25 -16.85
C GLY A 200 35.30 -3.45 -16.14
N GLY A 201 36.12 -4.25 -16.84
CA GLY A 201 36.78 -5.40 -16.29
C GLY A 201 38.29 -5.38 -16.53
N THR A 202 39.01 -6.34 -16.00
CA THR A 202 40.40 -6.61 -16.32
C THR A 202 40.53 -7.10 -17.75
N GLU A 203 41.72 -6.96 -18.36
CA GLU A 203 42.02 -7.42 -19.74
C GLU A 203 41.20 -6.68 -20.83
N GLU A 204 41.04 -5.34 -20.70
CA GLU A 204 40.36 -4.48 -21.68
C GLU A 204 38.90 -4.87 -21.96
N ARG A 205 38.27 -5.58 -21.03
CA ARG A 205 36.86 -5.92 -21.14
C ARG A 205 36.01 -4.78 -20.68
N TRP A 206 35.03 -4.39 -21.48
CA TRP A 206 34.05 -3.38 -21.12
C TRP A 206 32.65 -3.83 -21.58
N LEU A 207 31.65 -3.34 -20.89
CA LEU A 207 30.24 -3.55 -21.19
C LEU A 207 29.55 -2.19 -21.20
N ALA A 208 28.76 -1.92 -22.22
CA ALA A 208 27.86 -0.77 -22.24
C ALA A 208 26.49 -1.22 -22.73
N ARG A 209 25.47 -1.03 -21.93
CA ARG A 209 24.08 -1.31 -22.29
C ARG A 209 23.27 -0.04 -22.16
N LEU A 210 22.42 0.20 -23.13
CA LEU A 210 21.46 1.29 -23.13
C LEU A 210 20.09 0.73 -23.44
N PHE A 211 19.13 1.06 -22.59
CA PHE A 211 17.73 0.87 -22.86
C PHE A 211 17.00 2.18 -22.59
N ALA A 212 16.22 2.67 -23.53
CA ALA A 212 15.37 3.83 -23.36
C ALA A 212 13.99 3.55 -23.96
N LEU A 213 12.96 3.81 -23.19
CA LEU A 213 11.57 3.64 -23.57
C LEU A 213 10.82 4.94 -23.34
N GLY A 214 10.28 5.52 -24.41
CA GLY A 214 9.50 6.74 -24.34
C GLY A 214 8.03 6.50 -24.64
N PHE A 215 7.18 7.21 -23.92
CA PHE A 215 5.73 7.13 -24.04
C PHE A 215 5.14 8.50 -24.30
N THR A 216 4.25 8.56 -25.26
CA THR A 216 3.32 9.67 -25.45
C THR A 216 1.92 9.11 -25.68
N ASP A 217 0.90 9.96 -25.66
CA ASP A 217 -0.48 9.52 -25.92
C ASP A 217 -0.64 8.81 -27.27
N ARG A 218 0.21 9.16 -28.24
CA ARG A 218 0.09 8.66 -29.63
C ARG A 218 1.20 7.71 -30.03
N MET A 219 2.40 7.86 -29.47
CA MET A 219 3.60 7.14 -29.90
C MET A 219 4.32 6.50 -28.70
N ARG A 220 4.93 5.37 -28.98
CA ARG A 220 5.91 4.72 -28.12
C ARG A 220 7.15 4.46 -28.94
N TYR A 221 8.29 4.79 -28.39
CA TYR A 221 9.57 4.52 -29.02
C TYR A 221 10.50 3.83 -28.02
N THR A 222 11.29 2.91 -28.52
CA THR A 222 12.26 2.18 -27.74
C THR A 222 13.60 2.26 -28.45
N VAL A 223 14.63 2.58 -27.70
CA VAL A 223 16.02 2.52 -28.15
C VAL A 223 16.74 1.55 -27.23
N PHE A 224 17.48 0.62 -27.82
CA PHE A 224 18.34 -0.28 -27.07
C PHE A 224 19.65 -0.47 -27.82
N GLY A 225 20.71 -0.66 -27.06
CA GLY A 225 22.06 -0.91 -27.56
C GLY A 225 22.81 -1.79 -26.58
N ASN A 226 23.68 -2.65 -27.11
CA ASN A 226 24.48 -3.59 -26.33
C ASN A 226 25.84 -3.69 -26.98
#